data_d2ac08d98f35b0057b5fba33d60bd867
#
_entry.id   d2ac08d98f35b0057b5fba33d60bd867
#
_cell.length_a   1.000
_cell.length_b   1.000
_cell.length_c   1.000
_cell.angle_alpha   90.00
_cell.angle_beta   90.00
_cell.angle_gamma   90.00
#
_symmetry.space_group_name_H-M   'P 1'
#
loop_
_entity.id
_entity.type
_entity.pdbx_description
1 polymer ?
#
loop_
_entity_poly.entity_id
_entity_poly.type
_entity_poly.pdbx_seq_one_letter_code
_entity_poly.pdbx_strand_id
1 'polypeptide(L)'
;MFVASALPFSRHWLEATLAGHVLVQMPLLAFSGWLFGSAFDPRLDRVLERWNRFGIAGFTVAIFTMLFWMVPRSIDSAVAYPEYEMFKFVSVPCAGAALALSLPRTHPVIAGVLKANVVSMLAVLAWVYTVAPVRLCNSYLASDQRMLGTGMAVLVGVLAIRWGVGLLLGGANFSLIAVKPDHTLDAAGHEFPQVYR
;
A
#
# COMPACT_ATOMS: atom_id res chain seq x y z
N MET A 1 4.46 -16.71 5.20
CA MET A 1 3.99 -15.54 5.93
C MET A 1 2.47 -15.52 6.08
N PHE A 2 1.69 -15.65 4.99
CA PHE A 2 0.22 -15.70 5.07
C PHE A 2 -0.28 -16.77 6.05
N VAL A 3 0.19 -18.02 5.92
CA VAL A 3 -0.19 -19.12 6.82
C VAL A 3 0.16 -18.81 8.26
N ALA A 4 1.33 -18.23 8.52
CA ALA A 4 1.76 -17.90 9.88
C ALA A 4 0.88 -16.83 10.55
N SER A 5 0.37 -15.84 9.80
CA SER A 5 -0.53 -14.81 10.33
C SER A 5 -2.01 -15.26 10.43
N ALA A 6 -2.35 -16.36 9.74
CA ALA A 6 -3.68 -16.96 9.74
C ALA A 6 -3.83 -18.10 10.76
N LEU A 7 -2.71 -18.62 11.32
CA LEU A 7 -2.77 -19.65 12.35
C LEU A 7 -3.48 -19.14 13.61
N PRO A 8 -4.36 -19.94 14.24
CA PRO A 8 -5.16 -19.50 15.38
C PRO A 8 -4.32 -19.01 16.56
N PHE A 9 -3.13 -19.57 16.76
CA PHE A 9 -2.23 -19.16 17.83
C PHE A 9 -1.61 -17.78 17.60
N SER A 10 -1.03 -17.54 16.43
CA SER A 10 -0.41 -16.24 16.09
C SER A 10 -1.47 -15.14 15.94
N ARG A 11 -2.65 -15.49 15.41
CA ARG A 11 -3.80 -14.62 15.31
C ARG A 11 -4.22 -14.08 16.67
N HIS A 12 -4.41 -14.96 17.68
CA HIS A 12 -4.80 -14.53 19.03
C HIS A 12 -3.83 -13.50 19.61
N TRP A 13 -2.54 -13.67 19.41
CA TRP A 13 -1.52 -12.71 19.86
C TRP A 13 -1.54 -11.40 19.07
N LEU A 14 -1.71 -11.45 17.75
CA LEU A 14 -1.71 -10.26 16.90
C LEU A 14 -2.98 -9.43 17.07
N GLU A 15 -4.12 -10.08 17.32
CA GLU A 15 -5.41 -9.43 17.52
C GLU A 15 -5.69 -9.07 19.00
N ALA A 16 -4.81 -9.46 19.92
CA ALA A 16 -4.94 -9.11 21.34
C ALA A 16 -4.85 -7.60 21.59
N THR A 17 -4.13 -6.85 20.73
CA THR A 17 -4.02 -5.41 20.80
C THR A 17 -4.37 -4.77 19.47
N LEU A 18 -4.97 -3.57 19.50
CA LEU A 18 -5.32 -2.82 18.29
C LEU A 18 -4.07 -2.50 17.44
N ALA A 19 -2.95 -2.18 18.08
CA ALA A 19 -1.67 -1.93 17.42
C ALA A 19 -1.12 -3.20 16.72
N GLY A 20 -1.18 -4.35 17.36
CA GLY A 20 -0.80 -5.64 16.77
C GLY A 20 -1.63 -5.99 15.54
N HIS A 21 -2.95 -5.80 15.64
CA HIS A 21 -3.87 -6.04 14.54
C HIS A 21 -3.57 -5.14 13.33
N VAL A 22 -3.45 -3.82 13.55
CA VAL A 22 -3.37 -2.82 12.47
C VAL A 22 -1.94 -2.61 11.97
N LEU A 23 -0.94 -2.51 12.87
CA LEU A 23 0.44 -2.19 12.48
C LEU A 23 1.28 -3.43 12.15
N VAL A 24 0.86 -4.62 12.55
CA VAL A 24 1.61 -5.85 12.30
C VAL A 24 0.84 -6.79 11.39
N GLN A 25 -0.35 -7.24 11.77
CA GLN A 25 -1.09 -8.24 11.02
C GLN A 25 -1.49 -7.73 9.62
N MET A 26 -2.07 -6.53 9.50
CA MET A 26 -2.50 -5.97 8.22
C MET A 26 -1.34 -5.79 7.22
N PRO A 27 -0.19 -5.17 7.59
CA PRO A 27 0.97 -5.09 6.71
C PRO A 27 1.56 -6.45 6.34
N LEU A 28 1.57 -7.43 7.26
CA LEU A 28 2.04 -8.79 6.95
C LEU A 28 1.15 -9.48 5.92
N LEU A 29 -0.17 -9.32 6.02
CA LEU A 29 -1.13 -9.82 5.04
C LEU A 29 -0.95 -9.14 3.68
N ALA A 30 -0.83 -7.82 3.65
CA ALA A 30 -0.57 -7.07 2.42
C ALA A 30 0.78 -7.47 1.80
N PHE A 31 1.82 -7.64 2.61
CA PHE A 31 3.14 -8.07 2.14
C PHE A 31 3.13 -9.51 1.60
N SER A 32 2.36 -10.42 2.20
CA SER A 32 2.18 -11.77 1.66
C SER A 32 1.54 -11.75 0.27
N GLY A 33 0.53 -10.90 0.08
CA GLY A 33 -0.09 -10.66 -1.22
C GLY A 33 0.87 -10.01 -2.22
N TRP A 34 1.68 -9.05 -1.77
CA TRP A 34 2.75 -8.45 -2.57
C TRP A 34 3.73 -9.50 -3.10
N LEU A 35 4.24 -10.38 -2.24
CA LEU A 35 5.15 -11.45 -2.64
C LEU A 35 4.49 -12.38 -3.65
N PHE A 36 3.22 -12.72 -3.43
CA PHE A 36 2.45 -13.54 -4.37
C PHE A 36 2.30 -12.82 -5.72
N GLY A 37 1.89 -11.54 -5.73
CA GLY A 37 1.74 -10.74 -6.93
C GLY A 37 3.06 -10.54 -7.70
N SER A 38 4.19 -10.40 -6.99
CA SER A 38 5.52 -10.27 -7.61
C SER A 38 6.06 -11.57 -8.20
N ALA A 39 5.51 -12.72 -7.80
CA ALA A 39 5.88 -14.03 -8.32
C ALA A 39 4.97 -14.51 -9.48
N PHE A 40 4.07 -13.66 -9.96
CA PHE A 40 3.16 -14.01 -11.05
C PHE A 40 3.89 -14.30 -12.36
N ASP A 41 3.39 -15.31 -13.08
CA ASP A 41 3.89 -15.69 -14.41
C ASP A 41 3.74 -14.51 -15.40
N PRO A 42 4.76 -14.19 -16.20
CA PRO A 42 4.70 -13.16 -17.25
C PRO A 42 3.57 -13.33 -18.26
N ARG A 43 3.00 -14.53 -18.39
CA ARG A 43 1.85 -14.77 -19.27
C ARG A 43 0.56 -14.16 -18.70
N LEU A 44 0.34 -14.32 -17.40
CA LEU A 44 -0.82 -13.73 -16.71
C LEU A 44 -0.66 -12.23 -16.60
N ASP A 45 0.58 -11.77 -16.46
CA ASP A 45 0.93 -10.36 -16.44
C ASP A 45 0.49 -9.64 -17.73
N ARG A 46 0.64 -10.27 -18.90
CA ARG A 46 0.16 -9.72 -20.20
C ARG A 46 -1.36 -9.60 -20.29
N VAL A 47 -2.11 -10.49 -19.67
CA VAL A 47 -3.59 -10.39 -19.61
C VAL A 47 -4.02 -9.25 -18.72
N LEU A 48 -3.37 -9.12 -17.56
CA LEU A 48 -3.62 -8.04 -16.60
C LEU A 48 -3.15 -6.67 -17.12
N GLU A 49 -2.12 -6.63 -17.98
CA GLU A 49 -1.60 -5.41 -18.61
C GLU A 49 -2.69 -4.62 -19.34
N ARG A 50 -3.62 -5.31 -19.99
CA ARG A 50 -4.73 -4.67 -20.70
C ARG A 50 -5.63 -3.86 -19.77
N TRP A 51 -5.84 -4.33 -18.52
CA TRP A 51 -6.69 -3.70 -17.51
C TRP A 51 -5.92 -2.77 -16.58
N ASN A 52 -4.63 -2.99 -16.42
CA ASN A 52 -3.77 -2.27 -15.48
C ASN A 52 -2.57 -1.60 -16.18
N ARG A 53 -2.76 -1.14 -17.41
CA ARG A 53 -1.70 -0.58 -18.27
C ARG A 53 -0.92 0.56 -17.61
N PHE A 54 -1.60 1.43 -16.85
CA PHE A 54 -1.00 2.56 -16.15
C PHE A 54 -0.87 2.34 -14.63
N GLY A 55 -1.12 1.13 -14.15
CA GLY A 55 -1.13 0.84 -12.73
C GLY A 55 -2.36 1.35 -11.97
N ILE A 56 -3.26 2.08 -12.61
CA ILE A 56 -4.39 2.78 -11.95
C ILE A 56 -5.37 1.79 -11.34
N ALA A 57 -5.73 0.72 -12.03
CA ALA A 57 -6.71 -0.24 -11.54
C ALA A 57 -6.27 -0.92 -10.24
N GLY A 58 -5.03 -1.38 -10.17
CA GLY A 58 -4.51 -2.01 -8.95
C GLY A 58 -4.32 -1.02 -7.80
N PHE A 59 -3.92 0.23 -8.08
CA PHE A 59 -3.91 1.28 -7.05
C PHE A 59 -5.31 1.58 -6.51
N THR A 60 -6.31 1.64 -7.39
CA THR A 60 -7.70 1.85 -6.99
C THR A 60 -8.14 0.75 -6.02
N VAL A 61 -7.90 -0.52 -6.34
CA VAL A 61 -8.19 -1.64 -5.46
C VAL A 61 -7.47 -1.50 -4.11
N ALA A 62 -6.17 -1.20 -4.13
CA ALA A 62 -5.38 -1.05 -2.91
C ALA A 62 -5.88 0.12 -2.03
N ILE A 63 -6.17 1.27 -2.63
CA ILE A 63 -6.68 2.45 -1.91
C ILE A 63 -8.04 2.16 -1.29
N PHE A 64 -9.01 1.61 -2.04
CA PHE A 64 -10.33 1.32 -1.50
C PHE A 64 -10.28 0.26 -0.40
N THR A 65 -9.45 -0.77 -0.55
CA THR A 65 -9.24 -1.76 0.51
C THR A 65 -8.65 -1.12 1.76
N MET A 66 -7.65 -0.26 1.60
CA MET A 66 -7.03 0.44 2.72
C MET A 66 -8.01 1.40 3.40
N LEU A 67 -8.77 2.18 2.63
CA LEU A 67 -9.82 3.07 3.16
C LEU A 67 -10.85 2.29 3.97
N PHE A 68 -11.32 1.16 3.45
CA PHE A 68 -12.30 0.33 4.14
C PHE A 68 -11.75 -0.18 5.48
N TRP A 69 -10.53 -0.71 5.51
CA TRP A 69 -9.93 -1.25 6.72
C TRP A 69 -9.38 -0.19 7.69
N MET A 70 -9.25 1.08 7.26
CA MET A 70 -8.94 2.20 8.15
C MET A 70 -10.14 2.73 8.92
N VAL A 71 -11.37 2.34 8.55
CA VAL A 71 -12.57 2.65 9.32
C VAL A 71 -12.58 1.82 10.61
N PRO A 72 -12.65 2.44 11.81
CA PRO A 72 -12.62 1.72 13.09
C PRO A 72 -13.68 0.62 13.20
N ARG A 73 -14.86 0.87 12.64
CA ARG A 73 -15.97 -0.11 12.63
C ARG A 73 -15.65 -1.37 11.83
N SER A 74 -14.90 -1.25 10.75
CA SER A 74 -14.48 -2.42 9.94
C SER A 74 -13.51 -3.31 10.71
N ILE A 75 -12.62 -2.71 11.51
CA ILE A 75 -11.67 -3.41 12.39
C ILE A 75 -12.45 -4.15 13.49
N ASP A 76 -13.41 -3.50 14.13
CA ASP A 76 -14.27 -4.12 15.14
C ASP A 76 -15.05 -5.30 14.55
N SER A 77 -15.61 -5.13 13.35
CA SER A 77 -16.35 -6.17 12.67
C SER A 77 -15.47 -7.38 12.30
N ALA A 78 -14.20 -7.17 11.95
CA ALA A 78 -13.27 -8.26 11.65
C ALA A 78 -12.95 -9.14 12.86
N VAL A 79 -13.07 -8.59 14.07
CA VAL A 79 -12.88 -9.35 15.31
C VAL A 79 -14.18 -10.01 15.77
N ALA A 80 -15.32 -9.35 15.52
CA ALA A 80 -16.63 -9.80 16.02
C ALA A 80 -17.32 -10.83 15.11
N TYR A 81 -17.08 -10.77 13.80
CA TYR A 81 -17.81 -11.56 12.80
C TYR A 81 -16.88 -12.34 11.87
N PRO A 82 -17.05 -13.67 11.73
CA PRO A 82 -16.16 -14.50 10.91
C PRO A 82 -16.19 -14.14 9.42
N GLU A 83 -17.31 -13.64 8.88
CA GLU A 83 -17.41 -13.20 7.49
C GLU A 83 -16.52 -11.99 7.19
N TYR A 84 -16.45 -11.01 8.10
CA TYR A 84 -15.55 -9.86 7.97
C TYR A 84 -14.09 -10.28 8.13
N GLU A 85 -13.85 -11.25 8.98
CA GLU A 85 -12.52 -11.82 9.13
C GLU A 85 -12.06 -12.51 7.84
N MET A 86 -12.88 -13.38 7.25
CA MET A 86 -12.59 -13.99 5.94
C MET A 86 -12.36 -12.92 4.87
N PHE A 87 -13.19 -11.89 4.85
CA PHE A 87 -13.02 -10.76 3.93
C PHE A 87 -11.67 -10.06 4.13
N LYS A 88 -11.19 -9.88 5.37
CA LYS A 88 -9.85 -9.37 5.68
C LYS A 88 -8.75 -10.22 5.06
N PHE A 89 -8.80 -11.54 5.30
CA PHE A 89 -7.80 -12.48 4.81
C PHE A 89 -7.77 -12.63 3.28
N VAL A 90 -8.80 -12.20 2.58
CA VAL A 90 -8.86 -12.19 1.11
C VAL A 90 -8.51 -10.80 0.56
N SER A 91 -9.19 -9.75 1.02
CA SER A 91 -9.08 -8.40 0.44
C SER A 91 -7.71 -7.76 0.65
N VAL A 92 -7.11 -7.92 1.84
CA VAL A 92 -5.83 -7.29 2.15
C VAL A 92 -4.67 -7.91 1.33
N PRO A 93 -4.52 -9.24 1.22
CA PRO A 93 -3.53 -9.82 0.29
C PRO A 93 -3.81 -9.50 -1.18
N CYS A 94 -5.09 -9.48 -1.61
CA CYS A 94 -5.44 -9.06 -2.97
C CYS A 94 -5.00 -7.62 -3.25
N ALA A 95 -5.17 -6.71 -2.30
CA ALA A 95 -4.67 -5.34 -2.42
C ALA A 95 -3.13 -5.28 -2.50
N GLY A 96 -2.43 -6.09 -1.72
CA GLY A 96 -0.98 -6.24 -1.79
C GLY A 96 -0.50 -6.75 -3.15
N ALA A 97 -1.15 -7.78 -3.69
CA ALA A 97 -0.86 -8.32 -5.03
C ALA A 97 -1.14 -7.29 -6.14
N ALA A 98 -2.28 -6.60 -6.06
CA ALA A 98 -2.66 -5.54 -6.99
C ALA A 98 -1.62 -4.40 -6.99
N LEU A 99 -1.10 -4.05 -5.82
CA LEU A 99 -0.06 -3.02 -5.67
C LEU A 99 1.27 -3.49 -6.27
N ALA A 100 1.68 -4.76 -6.07
CA ALA A 100 2.88 -5.33 -6.66
C ALA A 100 2.85 -5.30 -8.20
N LEU A 101 1.70 -5.61 -8.79
CA LEU A 101 1.49 -5.59 -10.24
C LEU A 101 1.38 -4.17 -10.83
N SER A 102 1.02 -3.18 -10.01
CA SER A 102 0.79 -1.80 -10.48
C SER A 102 2.03 -0.93 -10.40
N LEU A 103 2.84 -1.06 -9.33
CA LEU A 103 3.99 -0.18 -9.09
C LEU A 103 5.00 -0.12 -10.22
N PRO A 104 5.39 -1.24 -10.88
CA PRO A 104 6.34 -1.20 -11.98
C PRO A 104 5.84 -0.43 -13.23
N ARG A 105 4.51 -0.31 -13.37
CA ARG A 105 3.84 0.34 -14.51
C ARG A 105 3.51 1.80 -14.26
N THR A 106 3.71 2.27 -13.04
CA THR A 106 3.25 3.58 -12.60
C THR A 106 4.31 4.63 -12.85
N HIS A 107 3.90 5.75 -13.44
CA HIS A 107 4.79 6.89 -13.63
C HIS A 107 5.31 7.42 -12.28
N PRO A 108 6.59 7.81 -12.15
CA PRO A 108 7.20 8.24 -10.89
C PRO A 108 6.45 9.37 -10.17
N VAL A 109 5.86 10.30 -10.92
CA VAL A 109 5.03 11.39 -10.36
C VAL A 109 3.80 10.84 -9.66
N ILE A 110 3.09 9.90 -10.28
CA ILE A 110 1.91 9.26 -9.70
C ILE A 110 2.32 8.48 -8.44
N ALA A 111 3.42 7.73 -8.51
CA ALA A 111 3.97 7.03 -7.34
C ALA A 111 4.33 7.99 -6.19
N GLY A 112 4.87 9.17 -6.51
CA GLY A 112 5.15 10.23 -5.54
C GLY A 112 3.89 10.76 -4.87
N VAL A 113 2.86 11.08 -5.65
CA VAL A 113 1.55 11.54 -5.14
C VAL A 113 0.91 10.48 -4.23
N LEU A 114 0.98 9.20 -4.62
CA LEU A 114 0.44 8.10 -3.81
C LEU A 114 1.18 7.95 -2.48
N LYS A 115 2.50 8.04 -2.48
CA LYS A 115 3.30 8.03 -1.25
C LYS A 115 2.93 9.19 -0.33
N ALA A 116 2.82 10.41 -0.87
CA ALA A 116 2.39 11.57 -0.11
C ALA A 116 0.99 11.40 0.47
N ASN A 117 0.05 10.83 -0.30
CA ASN A 117 -1.29 10.53 0.16
C ASN A 117 -1.30 9.51 1.31
N VAL A 118 -0.52 8.43 1.22
CA VAL A 118 -0.39 7.42 2.28
C VAL A 118 0.15 8.06 3.57
N VAL A 119 1.21 8.86 3.49
CA VAL A 119 1.78 9.55 4.66
C VAL A 119 0.76 10.49 5.28
N SER A 120 0.09 11.31 4.47
CA SER A 120 -0.93 12.25 4.93
C SER A 120 -2.10 11.54 5.61
N MET A 121 -2.61 10.47 5.02
CA MET A 121 -3.71 9.69 5.58
C MET A 121 -3.32 9.02 6.90
N LEU A 122 -2.13 8.42 6.97
CA LEU A 122 -1.62 7.83 8.21
C LEU A 122 -1.41 8.90 9.29
N ALA A 123 -0.95 10.12 8.93
CA ALA A 123 -0.79 11.21 9.87
C ALA A 123 -2.12 11.68 10.46
N VAL A 124 -3.15 11.81 9.63
CA VAL A 124 -4.51 12.16 10.09
C VAL A 124 -5.04 11.08 11.02
N LEU A 125 -4.88 9.81 10.67
CA LEU A 125 -5.31 8.70 11.53
C LEU A 125 -4.54 8.66 12.84
N ALA A 126 -3.22 8.84 12.81
CA ALA A 126 -2.39 8.92 14.01
C ALA A 126 -2.89 10.02 14.96
N TRP A 127 -3.19 11.18 14.40
CA TRP A 127 -3.76 12.30 15.16
C TRP A 127 -5.13 11.96 15.75
N VAL A 128 -6.04 11.43 14.93
CA VAL A 128 -7.41 11.05 15.38
C VAL A 128 -7.33 10.01 16.49
N TYR A 129 -6.55 8.95 16.33
CA TYR A 129 -6.42 7.89 17.35
C TYR A 129 -5.74 8.36 18.63
N THR A 130 -4.91 9.40 18.57
CA THR A 130 -4.23 9.96 19.75
C THR A 130 -5.10 10.94 20.53
N VAL A 131 -5.88 11.80 19.82
CA VAL A 131 -6.58 12.95 20.42
C VAL A 131 -8.05 12.66 20.70
N ALA A 132 -8.67 11.68 20.06
CA ALA A 132 -10.09 11.41 20.24
C ALA A 132 -10.44 11.14 21.72
N PRO A 133 -11.38 11.90 22.30
CA PRO A 133 -11.77 11.78 23.70
C PRO A 133 -12.65 10.55 23.97
N VAL A 134 -13.16 9.93 22.89
CA VAL A 134 -14.04 8.76 22.92
C VAL A 134 -13.37 7.54 22.33
N ARG A 135 -13.83 6.37 22.73
CA ARG A 135 -13.38 5.11 22.12
C ARG A 135 -13.93 5.02 20.70
N LEU A 136 -13.04 4.90 19.73
CA LEU A 136 -13.38 4.74 18.31
C LEU A 136 -13.68 3.28 17.96
N CYS A 137 -13.03 2.34 18.66
CA CYS A 137 -13.23 0.90 18.53
C CYS A 137 -13.88 0.35 19.80
N ASN A 138 -14.91 -0.47 19.65
CA ASN A 138 -15.61 -1.10 20.77
C ASN A 138 -14.87 -2.31 21.33
N SER A 139 -14.15 -3.03 20.47
CA SER A 139 -13.46 -4.28 20.79
C SER A 139 -12.14 -4.06 21.55
N TYR A 140 -11.62 -2.82 21.57
CA TYR A 140 -10.32 -2.50 22.15
C TYR A 140 -10.38 -1.41 23.21
N LEU A 141 -9.40 -1.36 24.11
CA LEU A 141 -9.31 -0.36 25.16
C LEU A 141 -8.85 1.00 24.62
N ALA A 142 -9.20 2.08 25.32
CA ALA A 142 -8.73 3.43 24.96
C ALA A 142 -7.20 3.60 25.03
N SER A 143 -6.52 2.81 25.88
CA SER A 143 -5.06 2.71 25.93
C SER A 143 -4.48 2.17 24.64
N ASP A 144 -5.10 1.11 24.07
CA ASP A 144 -4.66 0.47 22.84
C ASP A 144 -4.86 1.41 21.64
N GLN A 145 -5.93 2.20 21.68
CA GLN A 145 -6.18 3.24 20.67
C GLN A 145 -5.05 4.28 20.65
N ARG A 146 -4.62 4.78 21.81
CA ARG A 146 -3.49 5.72 21.91
C ARG A 146 -2.18 5.10 21.50
N MET A 147 -1.95 3.83 21.86
CA MET A 147 -0.78 3.07 21.44
C MET A 147 -0.72 2.94 19.92
N LEU A 148 -1.85 2.64 19.26
CA LEU A 148 -1.96 2.61 17.81
C LEU A 148 -1.64 3.99 17.21
N GLY A 149 -2.25 5.07 17.72
CA GLY A 149 -2.02 6.43 17.26
C GLY A 149 -0.54 6.83 17.33
N THR A 150 0.12 6.53 18.46
CA THR A 150 1.56 6.78 18.64
C THR A 150 2.41 5.94 17.66
N GLY A 151 2.08 4.65 17.49
CA GLY A 151 2.77 3.77 16.55
C GLY A 151 2.63 4.26 15.10
N MET A 152 1.43 4.71 14.70
CA MET A 152 1.21 5.34 13.40
C MET A 152 2.01 6.62 13.23
N ALA A 153 2.10 7.47 14.25
CA ALA A 153 2.89 8.71 14.21
C ALA A 153 4.38 8.42 13.98
N VAL A 154 4.93 7.41 14.68
CA VAL A 154 6.30 6.95 14.46
C VAL A 154 6.48 6.45 13.03
N LEU A 155 5.57 5.62 12.54
CA LEU A 155 5.60 5.10 11.16
C LEU A 155 5.58 6.23 10.13
N VAL A 156 4.71 7.23 10.33
CA VAL A 156 4.65 8.44 9.48
C VAL A 156 5.98 9.17 9.48
N GLY A 157 6.60 9.37 10.64
CA GLY A 157 7.93 10.00 10.75
C GLY A 157 8.99 9.25 9.96
N VAL A 158 9.06 7.94 10.12
CA VAL A 158 10.01 7.07 9.40
C VAL A 158 9.80 7.13 7.89
N LEU A 159 8.54 7.01 7.43
CA LEU A 159 8.22 7.07 6.01
C LEU A 159 8.50 8.45 5.40
N ALA A 160 8.16 9.53 6.11
CA ALA A 160 8.40 10.90 5.68
C ALA A 160 9.91 11.19 5.55
N ILE A 161 10.71 10.77 6.52
CA ILE A 161 12.17 10.90 6.48
C ILE A 161 12.73 10.07 5.31
N ARG A 162 12.38 8.79 5.22
CA ARG A 162 12.91 7.91 4.16
C ARG A 162 12.57 8.41 2.76
N TRP A 163 11.36 8.87 2.54
CA TRP A 163 10.94 9.35 1.22
C TRP A 163 11.40 10.80 0.98
N GLY A 164 11.43 11.64 2.01
CA GLY A 164 11.96 12.99 1.94
C GLY A 164 13.46 13.02 1.64
N VAL A 165 14.24 12.19 2.34
CA VAL A 165 15.67 12.01 2.04
C VAL A 165 15.85 11.45 0.63
N GLY A 166 15.03 10.49 0.20
CA GLY A 166 15.05 9.97 -1.17
C GLY A 166 14.79 11.06 -2.23
N LEU A 167 13.89 12.00 -1.96
CA LEU A 167 13.64 13.14 -2.84
C LEU A 167 14.79 14.15 -2.85
N LEU A 168 15.39 14.43 -1.70
CA LEU A 168 16.50 15.39 -1.58
C LEU A 168 17.79 14.85 -2.17
N LEU A 169 18.13 13.59 -1.91
CA LEU A 169 19.34 12.95 -2.43
C LEU A 169 19.14 12.36 -3.83
N GLY A 170 17.93 11.93 -4.19
CA GLY A 170 17.59 11.38 -5.49
C GLY A 170 17.24 12.44 -6.54
N GLY A 171 17.20 13.72 -6.16
CA GLY A 171 17.03 14.83 -7.10
C GLY A 171 18.11 14.87 -8.21
N ALA A 172 19.28 14.27 -7.96
CA ALA A 172 20.31 14.04 -8.98
C ALA A 172 19.90 12.98 -10.02
N ASN A 173 19.02 12.02 -9.66
CA ASN A 173 18.53 10.97 -10.57
C ASN A 173 17.20 11.35 -11.26
N PHE A 174 16.55 12.43 -10.86
CA PHE A 174 15.35 12.93 -11.54
C PHE A 174 15.67 13.51 -12.93
N SER A 175 16.89 13.97 -13.16
CA SER A 175 17.38 14.42 -14.47
C SER A 175 17.63 13.26 -15.46
N LEU A 176 17.64 12.01 -15.00
CA LEU A 176 17.80 10.81 -15.85
C LEU A 176 16.47 10.28 -16.40
N ILE A 177 15.34 10.94 -16.10
CA ILE A 177 14.09 10.78 -16.85
C ILE A 177 14.05 11.85 -17.98
N ALA A 178 15.19 12.32 -18.44
CA ALA A 178 15.27 12.78 -19.81
C ALA A 178 14.95 11.54 -20.67
N VAL A 179 13.79 11.55 -21.28
CA VAL A 179 13.42 10.68 -22.39
C VAL A 179 14.69 10.49 -23.22
N LYS A 180 15.30 9.30 -23.15
CA LYS A 180 16.29 8.91 -24.13
C LYS A 180 15.53 8.96 -25.44
N PRO A 181 15.78 9.92 -26.31
CA PRO A 181 15.15 9.89 -27.63
C PRO A 181 15.64 8.60 -28.27
N ASP A 182 14.73 7.70 -28.54
CA ASP A 182 15.02 6.53 -29.34
C ASP A 182 15.20 7.04 -30.78
N HIS A 183 16.46 7.37 -31.09
CA HIS A 183 16.86 7.78 -32.41
C HIS A 183 16.92 6.54 -33.28
N THR A 184 15.79 6.19 -33.87
CA THR A 184 15.75 5.26 -34.99
C THR A 184 16.22 6.00 -36.23
N LEU A 185 17.43 5.76 -36.63
CA LEU A 185 17.96 6.22 -37.93
C LEU A 185 17.33 5.36 -39.03
N ASP A 186 16.83 5.99 -40.07
CA ASP A 186 16.45 5.29 -41.30
C ASP A 186 17.70 4.74 -42.03
N ALA A 187 17.47 3.93 -43.05
CA ALA A 187 18.53 3.37 -43.88
C ALA A 187 19.34 4.45 -44.65
N ALA A 188 18.93 5.71 -44.60
CA ALA A 188 19.58 6.89 -45.19
C ALA A 188 20.25 7.79 -44.13
N GLY A 189 20.16 7.48 -42.81
CA GLY A 189 20.77 8.24 -41.73
C GLY A 189 19.98 9.49 -41.31
N HIS A 190 18.72 9.60 -41.65
CA HIS A 190 17.84 10.71 -41.21
C HIS A 190 17.11 10.40 -39.93
N GLU A 191 17.15 11.33 -38.96
CA GLU A 191 16.39 11.29 -37.70
C GLU A 191 14.94 11.74 -37.94
N PHE A 192 13.97 10.86 -37.60
CA PHE A 192 12.56 11.27 -37.51
C PHE A 192 12.17 11.50 -36.06
N PRO A 193 11.58 12.65 -35.71
CA PRO A 193 11.00 12.83 -34.39
C PRO A 193 9.77 11.91 -34.25
N GLN A 194 9.83 10.99 -33.32
CA GLN A 194 8.69 10.13 -32.97
C GLN A 194 7.59 10.99 -32.35
N VAL A 195 6.51 11.21 -33.10
CA VAL A 195 5.29 11.80 -32.60
C VAL A 195 4.54 10.73 -31.80
N TYR A 196 4.28 11.02 -30.54
CA TYR A 196 3.51 10.16 -29.64
C TYR A 196 2.20 9.68 -30.28
N ARG A 197 2.03 8.35 -30.35
CA ARG A 197 0.75 7.67 -30.49
C ARG A 197 0.28 7.13 -29.17
#